data_4db04184e216c3e7415e7df95d1d11fe
#
_entry.id   4db04184e216c3e7415e7df95d1d11fe
#
_cell.length_a   1.000
_cell.length_b   1.000
_cell.length_c   1.000
_cell.angle_alpha   90.00
_cell.angle_beta   90.00
_cell.angle_gamma   90.00
#
_symmetry.space_group_name_H-M   'P 1'
#
loop_
_entity.id
_entity.type
_entity.pdbx_description
1 polymer ?
#
loop_
_entity_poly.entity_id
_entity_poly.type
_entity_poly.pdbx_seq_one_letter_code
_entity_poly.pdbx_strand_id
1 'polypeptide(L)'
;MPASNDQDPGVIENRALLPLMVVVTLAMGWILQPFYGAILWGAIIALLFTPVYRRLLARLKWRRTLAALLTLALILVVLILPFALLTAALAQEVAHFYQQVQSGEVNPTGYFRGVFNALPNWLTALLDRFGLVNFSTLQRRITAALAQGSQYLATQALGIGQLTVEFVTSLFITLYLAFFLLRDGESLARAMRNAVPLAPEHKKELISKFTTVIRATVKGNLLVAVIQGAPGGLAFRVL
;
A
#
# COMPACT_ATOMS: atom_id res chain seq x y z
N MET A 1 18.81 -16.20 69.07
CA MET A 1 19.29 -16.51 67.72
C MET A 1 18.35 -15.86 66.75
N PRO A 2 18.75 -14.79 66.04
CA PRO A 2 17.95 -14.21 64.98
C PRO A 2 18.21 -14.98 63.71
N ALA A 3 17.15 -15.45 63.05
CA ALA A 3 17.20 -16.06 61.73
C ALA A 3 17.68 -15.00 60.73
N SER A 4 18.86 -15.23 60.15
CA SER A 4 19.37 -14.47 59.03
C SER A 4 18.48 -14.71 57.82
N ASN A 5 17.71 -13.69 57.43
CA ASN A 5 16.97 -13.70 56.20
C ASN A 5 17.95 -13.42 55.07
N ASP A 6 18.73 -14.44 54.69
CA ASP A 6 19.57 -14.44 53.51
C ASP A 6 18.66 -14.52 52.24
N GLN A 7 18.05 -13.40 51.93
CA GLN A 7 17.50 -13.22 50.57
C GLN A 7 18.68 -12.98 49.63
N ASP A 8 19.12 -14.04 48.95
CA ASP A 8 20.12 -13.98 47.92
C ASP A 8 19.82 -12.83 46.95
N PRO A 9 20.66 -11.79 46.89
CA PRO A 9 20.43 -10.61 46.04
C PRO A 9 20.26 -10.98 44.57
N GLY A 10 20.84 -12.07 44.09
CA GLY A 10 20.71 -12.54 42.73
C GLY A 10 19.32 -13.10 42.36
N VAL A 11 18.53 -13.59 43.34
CA VAL A 11 17.18 -14.12 43.08
C VAL A 11 16.16 -13.00 42.92
N ILE A 12 16.33 -11.92 43.69
CA ILE A 12 15.48 -10.74 43.64
C ILE A 12 15.74 -9.97 42.31
N GLU A 13 17.00 -9.83 41.95
CA GLU A 13 17.44 -9.19 40.72
C GLU A 13 16.88 -9.89 39.48
N ASN A 14 16.97 -11.21 39.39
CA ASN A 14 16.41 -12.00 38.27
C ASN A 14 14.86 -11.95 38.22
N ARG A 15 14.18 -11.88 39.37
CA ARG A 15 12.72 -11.78 39.40
C ARG A 15 12.20 -10.39 38.99
N ALA A 16 12.97 -9.33 39.24
CA ALA A 16 12.64 -7.97 38.81
C ALA A 16 12.97 -7.73 37.32
N LEU A 17 14.00 -8.39 36.79
CA LEU A 17 14.39 -8.25 35.37
C LEU A 17 13.33 -8.80 34.41
N LEU A 18 12.67 -9.91 34.72
CA LEU A 18 11.64 -10.50 33.86
C LEU A 18 10.44 -9.54 33.62
N PRO A 19 9.77 -8.99 34.63
CA PRO A 19 8.68 -8.04 34.40
C PRO A 19 9.17 -6.76 33.70
N LEU A 20 10.37 -6.28 34.02
CA LEU A 20 10.97 -5.13 33.36
C LEU A 20 11.16 -5.41 31.86
N MET A 21 11.73 -6.56 31.49
CA MET A 21 11.87 -6.96 30.08
C MET A 21 10.53 -7.06 29.36
N VAL A 22 9.50 -7.61 30.02
CA VAL A 22 8.15 -7.68 29.44
C VAL A 22 7.57 -6.29 29.22
N VAL A 23 7.67 -5.40 30.21
CA VAL A 23 7.18 -4.01 30.10
C VAL A 23 7.91 -3.26 28.98
N VAL A 24 9.24 -3.35 28.92
CA VAL A 24 10.04 -2.69 27.87
C VAL A 24 9.68 -3.26 26.49
N THR A 25 9.49 -4.57 26.36
CA THR A 25 9.10 -5.19 25.09
C THR A 25 7.69 -4.74 24.64
N LEU A 26 6.75 -4.68 25.57
CA LEU A 26 5.40 -4.19 25.29
C LEU A 26 5.41 -2.69 24.94
N ALA A 27 6.15 -1.89 25.67
CA ALA A 27 6.32 -0.46 25.37
C ALA A 27 6.95 -0.24 24.00
N MET A 28 8.00 -1.01 23.66
CA MET A 28 8.63 -0.98 22.34
C MET A 28 7.63 -1.39 21.24
N GLY A 29 6.85 -2.45 21.45
CA GLY A 29 5.79 -2.86 20.52
C GLY A 29 4.75 -1.77 20.30
N TRP A 30 4.34 -1.09 21.37
CA TRP A 30 3.41 0.04 21.30
C TRP A 30 3.96 1.22 20.50
N ILE A 31 5.21 1.61 20.76
CA ILE A 31 5.90 2.71 20.05
C ILE A 31 6.07 2.37 18.56
N LEU A 32 6.33 1.10 18.23
CA LEU A 32 6.50 0.64 16.84
C LEU A 32 5.18 0.45 16.09
N GLN A 33 4.02 0.48 16.80
CA GLN A 33 2.71 0.23 16.18
C GLN A 33 2.44 1.05 14.92
N PRO A 34 2.64 2.38 14.87
CA PRO A 34 2.40 3.16 13.65
C PRO A 34 3.36 2.81 12.50
N PHE A 35 4.49 2.19 12.79
CA PHE A 35 5.53 1.85 11.81
C PHE A 35 5.49 0.40 11.32
N TYR A 36 4.58 -0.44 11.82
CA TYR A 36 4.50 -1.84 11.40
C TYR A 36 4.32 -2.00 9.90
N GLY A 37 3.48 -1.15 9.29
CA GLY A 37 3.30 -1.13 7.83
C GLY A 37 4.61 -0.85 7.10
N ALA A 38 5.32 0.20 7.49
CA ALA A 38 6.59 0.58 6.89
C ALA A 38 7.68 -0.50 7.07
N ILE A 39 7.73 -1.12 8.26
CA ILE A 39 8.67 -2.22 8.56
C ILE A 39 8.37 -3.44 7.69
N LEU A 40 7.11 -3.83 7.59
CA LEU A 40 6.68 -4.98 6.79
C LEU A 40 6.98 -4.75 5.31
N TRP A 41 6.58 -3.60 4.77
CA TRP A 41 6.82 -3.25 3.37
C TRP A 41 8.31 -3.11 3.07
N GLY A 42 9.09 -2.51 3.97
CA GLY A 42 10.55 -2.43 3.85
C GLY A 42 11.20 -3.81 3.75
N ALA A 43 10.76 -4.75 4.59
CA ALA A 43 11.26 -6.14 4.56
C ALA A 43 10.85 -6.87 3.27
N ILE A 44 9.60 -6.72 2.82
CA ILE A 44 9.10 -7.32 1.57
C ILE A 44 9.87 -6.78 0.37
N ILE A 45 10.04 -5.45 0.28
CA ILE A 45 10.77 -4.79 -0.80
C ILE A 45 12.23 -5.26 -0.81
N ALA A 46 12.91 -5.25 0.33
CA ALA A 46 14.29 -5.72 0.44
C ALA A 46 14.43 -7.18 -0.02
N LEU A 47 13.50 -8.06 0.38
CA LEU A 47 13.49 -9.47 0.01
C LEU A 47 13.28 -9.68 -1.51
N LEU A 48 12.38 -8.92 -2.12
CA LEU A 48 12.10 -8.94 -3.55
C LEU A 48 13.29 -8.47 -4.38
N PHE A 49 13.92 -7.36 -3.95
CA PHE A 49 15.02 -6.73 -4.67
C PHE A 49 16.40 -7.26 -4.29
N THR A 50 16.50 -8.17 -3.32
CA THR A 50 17.75 -8.87 -3.00
C THR A 50 18.46 -9.47 -4.22
N PRO A 51 17.79 -10.16 -5.19
CA PRO A 51 18.47 -10.66 -6.38
C PRO A 51 19.04 -9.54 -7.27
N VAL A 52 18.37 -8.41 -7.35
CA VAL A 52 18.84 -7.23 -8.10
C VAL A 52 20.05 -6.62 -7.38
N TYR A 53 19.95 -6.43 -6.08
CA TYR A 53 21.06 -5.96 -5.24
C TYR A 53 22.31 -6.82 -5.38
N ARG A 54 22.17 -8.16 -5.33
CA ARG A 54 23.31 -9.08 -5.50
C ARG A 54 23.98 -8.96 -6.87
N ARG A 55 23.20 -8.77 -7.93
CA ARG A 55 23.73 -8.52 -9.28
C ARG A 55 24.49 -7.20 -9.37
N LEU A 56 23.95 -6.14 -8.78
CA LEU A 56 24.60 -4.84 -8.70
C LEU A 56 25.87 -4.90 -7.86
N LEU A 57 25.82 -5.60 -6.73
CA LEU A 57 26.99 -5.77 -5.83
C LEU A 57 28.16 -6.45 -6.55
N ALA A 58 27.87 -7.50 -7.35
CA ALA A 58 28.89 -8.18 -8.15
C ALA A 58 29.49 -7.25 -9.21
N ARG A 59 28.68 -6.41 -9.87
CA ARG A 59 29.15 -5.45 -10.88
C ARG A 59 29.94 -4.29 -10.30
N LEU A 60 29.60 -3.87 -9.07
CA LEU A 60 30.21 -2.71 -8.36
C LEU A 60 31.40 -3.10 -7.49
N LYS A 61 32.06 -4.23 -7.79
CA LYS A 61 33.27 -4.68 -7.06
C LYS A 61 33.05 -4.72 -5.53
N TRP A 62 31.91 -5.23 -5.09
CA TRP A 62 31.51 -5.43 -3.69
C TRP A 62 31.35 -4.15 -2.85
N ARG A 63 31.11 -3.01 -3.47
CA ARG A 63 30.76 -1.77 -2.76
C ARG A 63 29.32 -1.81 -2.27
N ARG A 64 29.09 -2.39 -1.08
CA ARG A 64 27.77 -2.68 -0.51
C ARG A 64 26.85 -1.46 -0.47
N THR A 65 27.35 -0.32 0.00
CA THR A 65 26.58 0.92 0.11
C THR A 65 26.12 1.45 -1.24
N LEU A 66 27.00 1.48 -2.24
CA LEU A 66 26.66 1.93 -3.58
C LEU A 66 25.65 1.00 -4.26
N ALA A 67 25.81 -0.32 -4.10
CA ALA A 67 24.87 -1.30 -4.62
C ALA A 67 23.48 -1.15 -3.97
N ALA A 68 23.43 -0.90 -2.65
CA ALA A 68 22.19 -0.67 -1.94
C ALA A 68 21.49 0.64 -2.38
N LEU A 69 22.26 1.74 -2.51
CA LEU A 69 21.72 3.03 -2.99
C LEU A 69 21.17 2.94 -4.41
N LEU A 70 21.91 2.30 -5.33
CA LEU A 70 21.43 2.12 -6.70
C LEU A 70 20.20 1.20 -6.77
N THR A 71 20.15 0.16 -5.95
CA THR A 71 18.96 -0.68 -5.84
C THR A 71 17.78 0.11 -5.29
N LEU A 72 18.00 0.96 -4.30
CA LEU A 72 16.98 1.83 -3.71
C LEU A 72 16.47 2.86 -4.73
N ALA A 73 17.37 3.49 -5.49
CA ALA A 73 17.00 4.40 -6.57
C ALA A 73 16.14 3.68 -7.65
N LEU A 74 16.52 2.45 -8.01
CA LEU A 74 15.72 1.63 -8.92
C LEU A 74 14.33 1.30 -8.35
N ILE A 75 14.25 0.93 -7.07
CA ILE A 75 12.98 0.69 -6.38
C ILE A 75 12.09 1.93 -6.45
N LEU A 76 12.66 3.09 -6.16
CA LEU A 76 11.96 4.36 -6.15
C LEU A 76 11.41 4.71 -7.54
N VAL A 77 12.20 4.52 -8.60
CA VAL A 77 11.77 4.70 -9.99
C VAL A 77 10.65 3.72 -10.35
N VAL A 78 10.82 2.43 -10.06
CA VAL A 78 9.83 1.38 -10.37
C VAL A 78 8.52 1.60 -9.61
N LEU A 79 8.56 2.20 -8.41
CA LEU A 79 7.39 2.48 -7.61
C LEU A 79 6.71 3.80 -8.02
N ILE A 80 7.49 4.88 -8.12
CA ILE A 80 6.94 6.23 -8.35
C ILE A 80 6.51 6.43 -9.80
N LEU A 81 7.30 5.94 -10.77
CA LEU A 81 7.04 6.21 -12.18
C LEU A 81 5.66 5.71 -12.65
N PRO A 82 5.24 4.46 -12.42
CA PRO A 82 3.91 4.02 -12.83
C PRO A 82 2.80 4.75 -12.08
N PHE A 83 3.00 5.04 -10.79
CA PHE A 83 2.03 5.79 -10.01
C PHE A 83 1.87 7.24 -10.51
N ALA A 84 2.97 7.92 -10.83
CA ALA A 84 2.95 9.27 -11.39
C ALA A 84 2.28 9.30 -12.77
N LEU A 85 2.58 8.32 -13.63
CA LEU A 85 1.95 8.21 -14.96
C LEU A 85 0.44 7.97 -14.84
N LEU A 86 0.01 7.06 -13.96
CA LEU A 86 -1.41 6.81 -13.72
C LEU A 86 -2.13 8.05 -13.19
N THR A 87 -1.54 8.73 -12.21
CA THR A 87 -2.12 9.95 -11.64
C THR A 87 -2.24 11.07 -12.69
N ALA A 88 -1.20 11.26 -13.51
CA ALA A 88 -1.22 12.23 -14.59
C ALA A 88 -2.28 11.89 -15.66
N ALA A 89 -2.38 10.63 -16.06
CA ALA A 89 -3.39 10.16 -17.02
C ALA A 89 -4.81 10.36 -16.47
N LEU A 90 -5.05 9.99 -15.20
CA LEU A 90 -6.35 10.22 -14.55
C LEU A 90 -6.69 11.71 -14.46
N ALA A 91 -5.74 12.55 -14.09
CA ALA A 91 -5.96 13.99 -13.98
C ALA A 91 -6.33 14.60 -15.33
N GLN A 92 -5.68 14.17 -16.42
CA GLN A 92 -6.00 14.60 -17.78
C GLN A 92 -7.41 14.15 -18.20
N GLU A 93 -7.77 12.90 -17.92
CA GLU A 93 -9.09 12.35 -18.25
C GLU A 93 -10.21 13.06 -17.49
N VAL A 94 -10.03 13.29 -16.20
CA VAL A 94 -10.98 14.06 -15.38
C VAL A 94 -11.13 15.50 -15.90
N ALA A 95 -10.03 16.15 -16.26
CA ALA A 95 -10.07 17.53 -16.80
C ALA A 95 -10.79 17.55 -18.16
N HIS A 96 -10.53 16.57 -19.04
CA HIS A 96 -11.19 16.45 -20.32
C HIS A 96 -12.70 16.19 -20.17
N PHE A 97 -13.07 15.25 -19.30
CA PHE A 97 -14.47 14.98 -18.97
C PHE A 97 -15.19 16.22 -18.41
N TYR A 98 -14.53 16.96 -17.51
CA TYR A 98 -15.08 18.20 -16.96
C TYR A 98 -15.35 19.25 -18.04
N GLN A 99 -14.42 19.42 -18.99
CA GLN A 99 -14.58 20.32 -20.12
C GLN A 99 -15.74 19.90 -21.04
N GLN A 100 -15.88 18.62 -21.34
CA GLN A 100 -16.98 18.09 -22.16
C GLN A 100 -18.36 18.27 -21.49
N VAL A 101 -18.44 18.15 -20.19
CA VAL A 101 -19.68 18.43 -19.42
C VAL A 101 -19.98 19.94 -19.44
N GLN A 102 -18.97 20.79 -19.32
CA GLN A 102 -19.12 22.25 -19.31
C GLN A 102 -19.44 22.82 -20.70
N SER A 103 -18.88 22.24 -21.77
CA SER A 103 -19.19 22.62 -23.19
C SER A 103 -20.56 22.12 -23.66
N GLY A 104 -21.23 21.25 -22.86
CA GLY A 104 -22.51 20.66 -23.23
C GLY A 104 -22.43 19.54 -24.27
N GLU A 105 -21.22 19.15 -24.69
CA GLU A 105 -21.01 18.06 -25.62
C GLU A 105 -21.45 16.71 -25.03
N VAL A 106 -21.20 16.51 -23.74
CA VAL A 106 -21.79 15.42 -22.98
C VAL A 106 -22.96 15.97 -22.20
N ASN A 107 -24.15 15.79 -22.74
CA ASN A 107 -25.38 16.09 -22.05
C ASN A 107 -25.87 14.77 -21.37
N PRO A 108 -25.56 14.54 -20.09
CA PRO A 108 -25.99 13.30 -19.41
C PRO A 108 -27.50 13.13 -19.46
N THR A 109 -28.22 14.28 -19.44
CA THR A 109 -29.69 14.33 -19.54
C THR A 109 -30.18 13.88 -20.94
N GLY A 110 -29.42 14.19 -21.99
CA GLY A 110 -29.73 13.77 -23.36
C GLY A 110 -29.51 12.28 -23.57
N TYR A 111 -28.42 11.73 -23.05
CA TYR A 111 -28.15 10.28 -23.08
C TYR A 111 -29.22 9.48 -22.33
N PHE A 112 -29.59 9.91 -21.13
CA PHE A 112 -30.68 9.27 -20.37
C PHE A 112 -32.03 9.39 -21.09
N ARG A 113 -32.33 10.53 -21.75
CA ARG A 113 -33.54 10.65 -22.58
C ARG A 113 -33.49 9.73 -23.79
N GLY A 114 -32.34 9.61 -24.46
CA GLY A 114 -32.18 8.71 -25.58
C GLY A 114 -32.40 7.24 -25.19
N VAL A 115 -31.81 6.80 -24.11
CA VAL A 115 -32.02 5.44 -23.55
C VAL A 115 -33.48 5.25 -23.13
N PHE A 116 -34.09 6.23 -22.48
CA PHE A 116 -35.48 6.16 -22.05
C PHE A 116 -36.46 6.12 -23.23
N ASN A 117 -36.21 6.89 -24.28
CA ASN A 117 -37.05 6.88 -25.49
C ASN A 117 -36.85 5.60 -26.34
N ALA A 118 -35.75 4.88 -26.14
CA ALA A 118 -35.51 3.58 -26.77
C ALA A 118 -36.17 2.41 -26.01
N LEU A 119 -36.71 2.65 -24.81
CA LEU A 119 -37.39 1.60 -24.03
C LEU A 119 -38.78 1.34 -24.59
N PRO A 120 -39.23 0.08 -24.67
CA PRO A 120 -40.60 -0.28 -25.07
C PRO A 120 -41.63 0.37 -24.15
N ASN A 121 -42.80 0.77 -24.73
CA ASN A 121 -43.87 1.50 -24.02
C ASN A 121 -44.39 0.77 -22.77
N TRP A 122 -44.33 -0.57 -22.74
CA TRP A 122 -44.76 -1.35 -21.57
C TRP A 122 -43.80 -1.17 -20.38
N LEU A 123 -42.50 -0.96 -20.65
CA LEU A 123 -41.49 -0.79 -19.61
C LEU A 123 -41.53 0.63 -19.04
N THR A 124 -41.77 1.66 -19.90
CA THR A 124 -41.95 3.03 -19.45
C THR A 124 -43.20 3.18 -18.58
N ALA A 125 -44.32 2.51 -18.95
CA ALA A 125 -45.54 2.48 -18.16
C ALA A 125 -45.36 1.77 -16.79
N LEU A 126 -44.50 0.79 -16.72
CA LEU A 126 -44.19 0.06 -15.49
C LEU A 126 -43.31 0.94 -14.56
N LEU A 127 -42.32 1.63 -15.11
CA LEU A 127 -41.47 2.55 -14.40
C LEU A 127 -42.25 3.76 -13.86
N ASP A 128 -43.23 4.28 -14.62
CA ASP A 128 -44.14 5.36 -14.19
C ASP A 128 -45.02 4.91 -13.00
N ARG A 129 -45.48 3.66 -13.04
CA ARG A 129 -46.31 3.07 -11.98
C ARG A 129 -45.57 2.90 -10.66
N PHE A 130 -44.26 2.70 -10.71
CA PHE A 130 -43.36 2.63 -9.54
C PHE A 130 -42.81 3.99 -9.11
N GLY A 131 -43.22 5.10 -9.74
CA GLY A 131 -42.78 6.44 -9.39
C GLY A 131 -41.29 6.69 -9.66
N LEU A 132 -40.64 5.84 -10.48
CA LEU A 132 -39.19 5.90 -10.77
C LEU A 132 -38.87 6.88 -11.90
N VAL A 133 -39.89 7.44 -12.59
CA VAL A 133 -39.77 8.32 -13.76
C VAL A 133 -39.94 9.80 -13.43
N ASN A 134 -39.67 10.24 -12.23
CA ASN A 134 -39.58 11.69 -11.97
C ASN A 134 -38.21 12.21 -12.46
N PHE A 135 -38.14 12.45 -13.78
CA PHE A 135 -36.96 12.95 -14.48
C PHE A 135 -36.41 14.22 -13.83
N SER A 136 -37.28 15.10 -13.36
CA SER A 136 -36.92 16.32 -12.62
C SER A 136 -36.30 16.02 -11.25
N THR A 137 -36.71 14.94 -10.61
CA THR A 137 -36.15 14.49 -9.32
C THR A 137 -34.81 13.79 -9.52
N LEU A 138 -34.66 13.00 -10.58
CA LEU A 138 -33.41 12.35 -10.96
C LEU A 138 -32.37 13.40 -11.36
N GLN A 139 -32.75 14.38 -12.18
CA GLN A 139 -31.89 15.50 -12.57
C GLN A 139 -31.41 16.29 -11.34
N ARG A 140 -32.31 16.63 -10.42
CA ARG A 140 -31.97 17.31 -9.16
C ARG A 140 -31.04 16.47 -8.30
N ARG A 141 -31.26 15.15 -8.20
CA ARG A 141 -30.38 14.26 -7.44
C ARG A 141 -29.00 14.14 -8.07
N ILE A 142 -28.90 14.05 -9.39
CA ILE A 142 -27.60 14.02 -10.10
C ILE A 142 -26.89 15.35 -9.92
N THR A 143 -27.55 16.48 -10.11
CA THR A 143 -26.94 17.81 -9.91
C THR A 143 -26.52 18.02 -8.45
N ALA A 144 -27.34 17.61 -7.49
CA ALA A 144 -26.99 17.65 -6.07
C ALA A 144 -25.82 16.72 -5.72
N ALA A 145 -25.78 15.50 -6.29
CA ALA A 145 -24.68 14.58 -6.10
C ALA A 145 -23.37 15.10 -6.71
N LEU A 146 -23.43 15.74 -7.88
CA LEU A 146 -22.26 16.41 -8.50
C LEU A 146 -21.80 17.61 -7.66
N ALA A 147 -22.73 18.43 -7.15
CA ALA A 147 -22.39 19.56 -6.27
C ALA A 147 -21.81 19.08 -4.94
N GLN A 148 -22.39 18.04 -4.32
CA GLN A 148 -21.86 17.43 -3.10
C GLN A 148 -20.51 16.74 -3.35
N GLY A 149 -20.36 16.08 -4.48
CA GLY A 149 -19.10 15.47 -4.89
C GLY A 149 -17.97 16.49 -5.06
N SER A 150 -18.27 17.64 -5.70
CA SER A 150 -17.29 18.72 -5.86
C SER A 150 -16.92 19.37 -4.51
N GLN A 151 -17.88 19.53 -3.62
CA GLN A 151 -17.65 20.05 -2.27
C GLN A 151 -16.86 19.04 -1.40
N TYR A 152 -17.16 17.75 -1.53
CA TYR A 152 -16.38 16.67 -0.89
C TYR A 152 -14.94 16.64 -1.39
N LEU A 153 -14.72 16.77 -2.70
CA LEU A 153 -13.38 16.85 -3.29
C LEU A 153 -12.62 18.09 -2.80
N ALA A 154 -13.29 19.25 -2.69
CA ALA A 154 -12.67 20.46 -2.17
C ALA A 154 -12.28 20.34 -0.68
N THR A 155 -13.12 19.71 0.14
CA THR A 155 -12.80 19.47 1.56
C THR A 155 -11.71 18.39 1.73
N GLN A 156 -11.70 17.36 0.87
CA GLN A 156 -10.64 16.36 0.84
C GLN A 156 -9.30 16.92 0.34
N ALA A 157 -9.30 17.96 -0.51
CA ALA A 157 -8.07 18.61 -0.94
C ALA A 157 -7.26 19.19 0.23
N LEU A 158 -7.93 19.64 1.31
CA LEU A 158 -7.26 20.05 2.55
C LEU A 158 -6.70 18.86 3.33
N GLY A 159 -7.38 17.70 3.30
CA GLY A 159 -6.90 16.45 3.91
C GLY A 159 -5.73 15.80 3.15
N ILE A 160 -5.58 16.06 1.85
CA ILE A 160 -4.47 15.55 1.03
C ILE A 160 -3.12 16.00 1.58
N GLY A 161 -3.01 17.20 2.15
CA GLY A 161 -1.78 17.69 2.76
C GLY A 161 -1.30 16.79 3.92
N GLN A 162 -2.19 16.40 4.83
CA GLN A 162 -1.86 15.52 5.96
C GLN A 162 -1.53 14.10 5.49
N LEU A 163 -2.33 13.55 4.57
CA LEU A 163 -2.08 12.23 3.97
C LEU A 163 -0.73 12.20 3.23
N THR A 164 -0.34 13.32 2.59
CA THR A 164 0.94 13.43 1.88
C THR A 164 2.11 13.39 2.85
N VAL A 165 2.04 14.10 3.98
CA VAL A 165 3.11 14.08 5.00
C VAL A 165 3.25 12.69 5.62
N GLU A 166 2.14 12.06 5.96
CA GLU A 166 2.13 10.70 6.51
C GLU A 166 2.67 9.68 5.51
N PHE A 167 2.25 9.77 4.26
CA PHE A 167 2.75 8.92 3.17
C PHE A 167 4.26 9.11 2.95
N VAL A 168 4.73 10.35 2.86
CA VAL A 168 6.16 10.67 2.66
C VAL A 168 7.00 10.16 3.82
N THR A 169 6.52 10.34 5.06
CA THR A 169 7.19 9.82 6.26
C THR A 169 7.25 8.30 6.23
N SER A 170 6.15 7.63 5.96
CA SER A 170 6.08 6.17 5.86
C SER A 170 6.96 5.62 4.74
N LEU A 171 6.95 6.28 3.57
CA LEU A 171 7.80 5.94 2.44
C LEU A 171 9.28 6.10 2.80
N PHE A 172 9.65 7.20 3.45
CA PHE A 172 11.04 7.43 3.89
C PHE A 172 11.52 6.35 4.85
N ILE A 173 10.70 6.01 5.86
CA ILE A 173 11.02 4.93 6.82
C ILE A 173 11.13 3.58 6.10
N THR A 174 10.22 3.29 5.18
CA THR A 174 10.23 2.05 4.39
C THR A 174 11.52 1.94 3.56
N LEU A 175 11.90 3.02 2.87
CA LEU A 175 13.11 3.05 2.05
C LEU A 175 14.39 3.00 2.90
N TYR A 176 14.39 3.70 4.04
CA TYR A 176 15.50 3.66 5.00
C TYR A 176 15.71 2.23 5.52
N LEU A 177 14.64 1.58 5.93
CA LEU A 177 14.70 0.20 6.40
C LEU A 177 15.12 -0.76 5.28
N ALA A 178 14.54 -0.61 4.08
CA ALA A 178 14.91 -1.41 2.91
C ALA A 178 16.41 -1.25 2.56
N PHE A 179 16.97 -0.05 2.69
CA PHE A 179 18.40 0.20 2.49
C PHE A 179 19.27 -0.62 3.43
N PHE A 180 18.98 -0.60 4.74
CA PHE A 180 19.73 -1.36 5.72
C PHE A 180 19.54 -2.85 5.57
N LEU A 181 18.33 -3.29 5.26
CA LEU A 181 18.04 -4.70 5.01
C LEU A 181 18.75 -5.22 3.74
N LEU A 182 18.90 -4.41 2.71
CA LEU A 182 19.65 -4.77 1.51
C LEU A 182 21.15 -4.82 1.80
N ARG A 183 21.68 -3.79 2.48
CA ARG A 183 23.12 -3.65 2.75
C ARG A 183 23.61 -4.66 3.78
N ASP A 184 22.91 -4.80 4.89
CA ASP A 184 23.34 -5.54 6.07
C ASP A 184 22.43 -6.78 6.37
N GLY A 185 21.48 -7.10 5.49
CA GLY A 185 20.46 -8.13 5.71
C GLY A 185 21.04 -9.51 6.03
N GLU A 186 22.19 -9.88 5.48
CA GLU A 186 22.85 -11.15 5.81
C GLU A 186 23.37 -11.18 7.26
N SER A 187 23.87 -10.05 7.75
CA SER A 187 24.32 -9.91 9.13
C SER A 187 23.14 -9.94 10.10
N LEU A 188 22.07 -9.20 9.77
CA LEU A 188 20.85 -9.14 10.55
C LEU A 188 20.16 -10.52 10.61
N ALA A 189 20.07 -11.22 9.47
CA ALA A 189 19.49 -12.56 9.42
C ALA A 189 20.30 -13.60 10.25
N ARG A 190 21.61 -13.42 10.35
CA ARG A 190 22.44 -14.23 11.23
C ARG A 190 22.19 -13.90 12.71
N ALA A 191 22.14 -12.63 13.06
CA ALA A 191 21.83 -12.18 14.42
C ALA A 191 20.45 -12.68 14.88
N MET A 192 19.44 -12.55 14.05
CA MET A 192 18.08 -13.06 14.33
C MET A 192 18.06 -14.59 14.48
N ARG A 193 18.77 -15.30 13.61
CA ARG A 193 18.88 -16.78 13.75
C ARG A 193 19.53 -17.21 15.07
N ASN A 194 20.48 -16.44 15.55
CA ASN A 194 21.15 -16.76 16.82
C ASN A 194 20.31 -16.37 18.04
N ALA A 195 19.49 -15.31 17.93
CA ALA A 195 18.64 -14.85 19.03
C ALA A 195 17.40 -15.73 19.28
N VAL A 196 16.89 -16.43 18.26
CA VAL A 196 15.70 -17.27 18.41
C VAL A 196 16.08 -18.66 18.91
N PRO A 197 15.57 -19.15 20.04
CA PRO A 197 15.90 -20.46 20.60
C PRO A 197 15.11 -21.59 19.94
N LEU A 198 15.27 -21.78 18.62
CA LEU A 198 14.68 -22.88 17.85
C LEU A 198 15.77 -23.77 17.25
N ALA A 199 15.45 -25.02 16.97
CA ALA A 199 16.35 -25.92 16.25
C ALA A 199 16.70 -25.36 14.85
N PRO A 200 17.96 -25.52 14.40
CA PRO A 200 18.44 -24.92 13.15
C PRO A 200 17.60 -25.28 11.91
N GLU A 201 17.05 -26.49 11.89
CA GLU A 201 16.23 -27.03 10.80
C GLU A 201 14.89 -26.27 10.69
N HIS A 202 14.19 -26.09 11.81
CA HIS A 202 12.92 -25.36 11.86
C HIS A 202 13.10 -23.87 11.48
N LYS A 203 14.21 -23.24 11.89
CA LYS A 203 14.55 -21.86 11.49
C LYS A 203 14.70 -21.72 9.98
N LYS A 204 15.43 -22.65 9.36
CA LYS A 204 15.67 -22.66 7.91
C LYS A 204 14.36 -22.87 7.16
N GLU A 205 13.54 -23.79 7.63
CA GLU A 205 12.24 -24.11 7.03
C GLU A 205 11.29 -22.90 7.09
N LEU A 206 11.15 -22.24 8.25
CA LEU A 206 10.31 -21.06 8.43
C LEU A 206 10.73 -19.92 7.51
N ILE A 207 12.03 -19.59 7.47
CA ILE A 207 12.54 -18.51 6.62
C ILE A 207 12.34 -18.84 5.15
N SER A 208 12.55 -20.09 4.75
CA SER A 208 12.34 -20.55 3.38
C SER A 208 10.87 -20.46 2.98
N LYS A 209 9.96 -20.98 3.80
CA LYS A 209 8.52 -20.91 3.56
C LYS A 209 8.05 -19.45 3.48
N PHE A 210 8.44 -18.61 4.43
CA PHE A 210 8.10 -17.18 4.44
C PHE A 210 8.56 -16.47 3.16
N THR A 211 9.82 -16.67 2.77
CA THR A 211 10.39 -16.11 1.54
C THR A 211 9.65 -16.58 0.29
N THR A 212 9.32 -17.87 0.24
CA THR A 212 8.60 -18.47 -0.90
C THR A 212 7.19 -17.91 -1.01
N VAL A 213 6.46 -17.82 0.10
CA VAL A 213 5.09 -17.27 0.13
C VAL A 213 5.09 -15.81 -0.33
N ILE A 214 5.96 -14.97 0.23
CA ILE A 214 6.03 -13.55 -0.18
C ILE A 214 6.32 -13.43 -1.68
N ARG A 215 7.31 -14.15 -2.19
CA ARG A 215 7.68 -14.09 -3.62
C ARG A 215 6.55 -14.61 -4.51
N ALA A 216 5.88 -15.68 -4.12
CA ALA A 216 4.77 -16.24 -4.87
C ALA A 216 3.59 -15.28 -4.90
N THR A 217 3.22 -14.71 -3.75
CA THR A 217 2.12 -13.75 -3.63
C THR A 217 2.35 -12.50 -4.48
N VAL A 218 3.54 -11.90 -4.37
CA VAL A 218 3.85 -10.68 -5.14
C VAL A 218 3.91 -10.95 -6.64
N LYS A 219 4.55 -12.07 -7.06
CA LYS A 219 4.55 -12.45 -8.48
C LYS A 219 3.16 -12.78 -9.00
N GLY A 220 2.35 -13.48 -8.21
CA GLY A 220 0.97 -13.80 -8.54
C GLY A 220 0.12 -12.55 -8.71
N ASN A 221 0.18 -11.63 -7.75
CA ASN A 221 -0.55 -10.36 -7.83
C ASN A 221 -0.11 -9.50 -9.02
N LEU A 222 1.19 -9.46 -9.32
CA LEU A 222 1.71 -8.74 -10.49
C LEU A 222 1.19 -9.36 -11.80
N LEU A 223 1.19 -10.69 -11.90
CA LEU A 223 0.66 -11.39 -13.06
C LEU A 223 -0.83 -11.11 -13.25
N VAL A 224 -1.61 -11.21 -12.16
CA VAL A 224 -3.05 -10.90 -12.19
C VAL A 224 -3.29 -9.45 -12.60
N ALA A 225 -2.53 -8.50 -12.06
CA ALA A 225 -2.64 -7.08 -12.42
C ALA A 225 -2.36 -6.84 -13.90
N VAL A 226 -1.37 -7.50 -14.49
CA VAL A 226 -1.07 -7.41 -15.93
C VAL A 226 -2.19 -8.03 -16.77
N ILE A 227 -2.68 -9.22 -16.38
CA ILE A 227 -3.76 -9.91 -17.09
C ILE A 227 -5.06 -9.10 -17.04
N GLN A 228 -5.37 -8.46 -15.92
CA GLN A 228 -6.57 -7.63 -15.75
C GLN A 228 -6.41 -6.25 -16.43
N GLY A 229 -5.23 -5.65 -16.37
CA GLY A 229 -4.96 -4.34 -16.94
C GLY A 229 -4.85 -4.34 -18.46
N ALA A 230 -4.31 -5.41 -19.06
CA ALA A 230 -4.10 -5.48 -20.51
C ALA A 230 -5.41 -5.42 -21.33
N PRO A 231 -6.47 -6.21 -21.04
CA PRO A 231 -7.74 -6.11 -21.76
C PRO A 231 -8.42 -4.76 -21.56
N GLY A 232 -8.38 -4.19 -20.33
CA GLY A 232 -8.92 -2.86 -20.06
C GLY A 232 -8.22 -1.78 -20.89
N GLY A 233 -6.88 -1.78 -20.93
CA GLY A 233 -6.10 -0.83 -21.71
C GLY A 233 -6.32 -0.97 -23.23
N LEU A 234 -6.51 -2.20 -23.72
CA LEU A 234 -6.85 -2.44 -25.12
C LEU A 234 -8.26 -1.96 -25.48
N ALA A 235 -9.24 -2.21 -24.61
CA ALA A 235 -10.61 -1.75 -24.82
C ALA A 235 -10.70 -0.22 -24.90
N PHE A 236 -10.00 0.49 -24.02
CA PHE A 236 -9.94 1.97 -24.05
C PHE A 236 -9.20 2.54 -25.26
N ARG A 237 -8.36 1.76 -25.94
CA ARG A 237 -7.66 2.22 -27.16
C ARG A 237 -8.49 2.03 -28.43
N VAL A 238 -9.46 1.11 -28.39
CA VAL A 238 -10.31 0.76 -29.55
C VAL A 238 -11.63 1.54 -29.55
N LEU A 239 -12.07 2.02 -28.38
CA LEU A 239 -13.21 2.92 -28.21
C LEU A 239 -12.81 4.37 -28.42
#